data_1e336efb6d7517f4615181efbe8f1cec
#
_entry.id   1e336efb6d7517f4615181efbe8f1cec
#
_cell.length_a   1.000
_cell.length_b   1.000
_cell.length_c   1.000
_cell.angle_alpha   90.00
_cell.angle_beta   90.00
_cell.angle_gamma   90.00
#
_symmetry.space_group_name_H-M   'P 1'
#
loop_
_entity.id
_entity.type
_entity.pdbx_description
1 polymer ?
#
loop_
_entity_poly.entity_id
_entity_poly.type
_entity_poly.pdbx_seq_one_letter_code
_entity_poly.pdbx_strand_id
1 'polypeptide(L)'
;MSGPPQPPRRPAANAGGTGTRLAWLDVLRGLAALAVVFDHASYVVLHHVRTIVYQWFDPGNYGVFVFFIISGYIVPASLERKGSVRTFWVSRLFRLYPLYLLAVGIAVALYLAHFGSIRGEASDPETSVLSQLLMMSNVLEGKNLPNVVWSLSYEMVFYLLLTALFIARVHKRSSWYALGFAAAAVAVGGMLPQAFFTNNVATPRLIALVADLAVMAGLAFAVVLRGTSRLAGAAIAAMVAIALLAFNGGWIWPWEALSILALMFTGTMFYRAEQGQYPWRRAITIGVAVLGLAIAAGLWHSRAWGMSAHAELLWSRRWISAFGLAGLTFAAGLVFRHVSWPRALTWLGLISYSLYLLHPLVIEVYHHYAWTRQPHPFALQVLLAAGLLAIMIAVSSLTFLSVERPMQNVGRRAGRWLDARFGPDRIPDRVPARQPAMAGRGYPVTD
;
A
#
# COMPACT_ATOMS: atom_id res chain seq x y z
N MET A 1 -34.08 -45.96 41.44
CA MET A 1 -32.76 -45.29 41.52
C MET A 1 -32.60 -44.49 40.24
N SER A 2 -32.97 -43.23 40.27
CA SER A 2 -32.84 -42.29 39.16
C SER A 2 -31.47 -41.63 39.26
N GLY A 3 -30.66 -41.78 38.21
CA GLY A 3 -29.32 -41.20 38.13
C GLY A 3 -29.34 -39.65 38.08
N PRO A 4 -28.23 -38.99 38.44
CA PRO A 4 -28.17 -37.54 38.52
C PRO A 4 -28.34 -36.88 37.13
N PRO A 5 -28.94 -35.69 37.04
CA PRO A 5 -29.16 -34.99 35.78
C PRO A 5 -27.86 -34.57 35.16
N GLN A 6 -27.69 -34.85 33.85
CA GLN A 6 -26.55 -34.41 33.07
C GLN A 6 -26.54 -32.88 32.96
N PRO A 7 -25.37 -32.22 33.11
CA PRO A 7 -25.26 -30.78 32.90
C PRO A 7 -25.58 -30.42 31.46
N PRO A 8 -26.14 -29.23 31.19
CA PRO A 8 -26.48 -28.81 29.84
C PRO A 8 -25.25 -28.78 28.97
N ARG A 9 -25.31 -29.46 27.82
CA ARG A 9 -24.27 -29.43 26.77
C ARG A 9 -24.07 -27.99 26.37
N ARG A 10 -22.89 -27.45 26.66
CA ARG A 10 -22.43 -26.18 26.05
C ARG A 10 -22.53 -26.31 24.54
N PRO A 11 -23.10 -25.32 23.83
CA PRO A 11 -23.05 -25.32 22.40
C PRO A 11 -21.57 -25.47 21.96
N ALA A 12 -21.31 -26.40 21.06
CA ALA A 12 -19.99 -26.61 20.51
C ALA A 12 -19.52 -25.25 19.94
N ALA A 13 -18.51 -24.68 20.58
CA ALA A 13 -17.81 -23.53 20.01
C ALA A 13 -17.34 -23.98 18.63
N ASN A 14 -17.81 -23.30 17.59
CA ASN A 14 -17.37 -23.51 16.21
C ASN A 14 -15.84 -23.48 16.17
N ALA A 15 -15.21 -24.65 16.26
CA ALA A 15 -13.80 -24.87 15.99
C ALA A 15 -13.58 -24.77 14.47
N GLY A 16 -13.55 -23.55 13.96
CA GLY A 16 -13.40 -23.20 12.56
C GLY A 16 -12.87 -21.79 12.37
N GLY A 17 -12.14 -21.27 13.35
CA GLY A 17 -11.52 -19.94 13.27
C GLY A 17 -10.20 -19.92 12.50
N THR A 18 -10.17 -20.31 11.24
CA THR A 18 -9.30 -19.65 10.27
C THR A 18 -9.82 -18.23 10.17
N GLY A 19 -9.04 -17.24 10.69
CA GLY A 19 -9.44 -15.85 10.76
C GLY A 19 -10.10 -15.45 9.44
N THR A 20 -11.36 -15.02 9.51
CA THR A 20 -12.19 -14.69 8.36
C THR A 20 -11.42 -13.71 7.51
N ARG A 21 -10.91 -14.21 6.40
CA ARG A 21 -10.20 -13.43 5.41
C ARG A 21 -11.21 -12.40 4.88
N LEU A 22 -10.80 -11.14 4.84
CA LEU A 22 -11.65 -10.07 4.34
C LEU A 22 -11.72 -10.16 2.81
N ALA A 23 -12.55 -11.07 2.30
CA ALA A 23 -12.67 -11.39 0.87
C ALA A 23 -12.94 -10.16 0.00
N TRP A 24 -13.71 -9.20 0.51
CA TRP A 24 -13.99 -7.94 -0.18
C TRP A 24 -12.73 -7.11 -0.46
N LEU A 25 -11.77 -7.09 0.48
CA LEU A 25 -10.48 -6.40 0.27
C LEU A 25 -9.62 -7.11 -0.78
N ASP A 26 -9.69 -8.45 -0.83
CA ASP A 26 -9.02 -9.19 -1.90
C ASP A 26 -9.63 -8.86 -3.26
N VAL A 27 -10.95 -8.75 -3.37
CA VAL A 27 -11.61 -8.33 -4.62
C VAL A 27 -11.18 -6.94 -5.05
N LEU A 28 -11.20 -5.96 -4.12
CA LEU A 28 -10.74 -4.60 -4.45
C LEU A 28 -9.28 -4.56 -4.90
N ARG A 29 -8.41 -5.35 -4.27
CA ARG A 29 -7.00 -5.47 -4.68
C ARG A 29 -6.85 -6.09 -6.07
N GLY A 30 -7.67 -7.08 -6.37
CA GLY A 30 -7.71 -7.69 -7.71
C GLY A 30 -8.14 -6.70 -8.78
N LEU A 31 -9.20 -5.94 -8.53
CA LEU A 31 -9.68 -4.89 -9.44
C LEU A 31 -8.65 -3.78 -9.63
N ALA A 32 -8.01 -3.33 -8.55
CA ALA A 32 -6.97 -2.33 -8.58
C ALA A 32 -5.76 -2.80 -9.42
N ALA A 33 -5.32 -4.06 -9.23
CA ALA A 33 -4.24 -4.64 -10.03
C ALA A 33 -4.59 -4.72 -11.51
N LEU A 34 -5.82 -5.15 -11.84
CA LEU A 34 -6.28 -5.20 -13.23
C LEU A 34 -6.33 -3.81 -13.89
N ALA A 35 -6.72 -2.77 -13.15
CA ALA A 35 -6.72 -1.40 -13.66
C ALA A 35 -5.31 -0.92 -14.01
N VAL A 36 -4.32 -1.18 -13.14
CA VAL A 36 -2.92 -0.87 -13.39
C VAL A 36 -2.36 -1.68 -14.57
N VAL A 37 -2.68 -2.98 -14.65
CA VAL A 37 -2.30 -3.82 -15.78
C VAL A 37 -2.89 -3.31 -17.08
N PHE A 38 -4.18 -2.95 -17.09
CA PHE A 38 -4.83 -2.35 -18.25
C PHE A 38 -4.11 -1.06 -18.68
N ASP A 39 -3.77 -0.20 -17.72
CA ASP A 39 -3.05 1.03 -18.02
C ASP A 39 -1.77 0.79 -18.80
N HIS A 40 -0.90 -0.08 -18.30
CA HIS A 40 0.39 -0.37 -18.92
C HIS A 40 0.25 -1.22 -20.20
N ALA A 41 -0.61 -2.25 -20.21
CA ALA A 41 -0.82 -3.11 -21.37
C ALA A 41 -1.47 -2.37 -22.54
N SER A 42 -2.38 -1.42 -22.27
CA SER A 42 -3.05 -0.64 -23.30
C SER A 42 -2.09 0.22 -24.13
N TYR A 43 -0.94 0.55 -23.59
CA TYR A 43 0.14 1.22 -24.32
C TYR A 43 0.65 0.40 -25.50
N VAL A 44 0.67 -0.92 -25.35
CA VAL A 44 1.29 -1.85 -26.30
C VAL A 44 0.25 -2.50 -27.21
N VAL A 45 -0.94 -2.86 -26.67
CA VAL A 45 -1.89 -3.69 -27.43
C VAL A 45 -3.26 -3.04 -27.69
N LEU A 46 -3.67 -1.98 -26.95
CA LEU A 46 -5.01 -1.37 -27.02
C LEU A 46 -4.95 0.15 -27.24
N HIS A 47 -4.11 0.63 -28.13
CA HIS A 47 -3.87 2.08 -28.35
C HIS A 47 -5.14 2.89 -28.55
N HIS A 48 -6.08 2.38 -29.38
CA HIS A 48 -7.33 3.09 -29.64
C HIS A 48 -8.21 3.21 -28.39
N VAL A 49 -8.36 2.11 -27.64
CA VAL A 49 -9.13 2.11 -26.37
C VAL A 49 -8.46 3.05 -25.37
N ARG A 50 -7.11 3.00 -25.27
CA ARG A 50 -6.34 3.91 -24.42
C ARG A 50 -6.65 5.38 -24.73
N THR A 51 -6.61 5.77 -25.98
CA THR A 51 -6.87 7.16 -26.39
C THR A 51 -8.25 7.65 -25.95
N ILE A 52 -9.27 6.79 -26.01
CA ILE A 52 -10.63 7.12 -25.55
C ILE A 52 -10.69 7.20 -24.02
N VAL A 53 -10.17 6.19 -23.33
CA VAL A 53 -10.22 6.11 -21.86
C VAL A 53 -9.49 7.28 -21.23
N TYR A 54 -8.29 7.61 -21.72
CA TYR A 54 -7.46 8.68 -21.18
C TYR A 54 -7.98 10.11 -21.39
N GLN A 55 -9.06 10.29 -22.16
CA GLN A 55 -9.76 11.56 -22.19
C GLN A 55 -10.52 11.86 -20.89
N TRP A 56 -10.85 10.83 -20.12
CA TRP A 56 -11.73 10.92 -18.96
C TRP A 56 -11.16 10.33 -17.69
N PHE A 57 -10.29 9.32 -17.79
CA PHE A 57 -9.93 8.46 -16.70
C PHE A 57 -8.48 7.98 -16.80
N ASP A 58 -7.81 7.89 -15.65
CA ASP A 58 -6.48 7.31 -15.50
C ASP A 58 -6.58 6.01 -14.69
N PRO A 59 -6.57 4.84 -15.36
CA PRO A 59 -6.69 3.54 -14.70
C PRO A 59 -5.52 3.21 -13.79
N GLY A 60 -4.31 3.66 -14.14
CA GLY A 60 -3.09 3.46 -13.37
C GLY A 60 -3.18 4.12 -12.00
N ASN A 61 -3.38 5.43 -11.98
CA ASN A 61 -3.54 6.19 -10.76
C ASN A 61 -4.74 5.72 -9.93
N TYR A 62 -5.88 5.44 -10.58
CA TYR A 62 -7.04 4.86 -9.89
C TYR A 62 -6.68 3.58 -9.12
N GLY A 63 -6.05 2.63 -9.80
CA GLY A 63 -5.68 1.35 -9.16
C GLY A 63 -4.71 1.55 -8.00
N VAL A 64 -3.71 2.42 -8.15
CA VAL A 64 -2.75 2.75 -7.09
C VAL A 64 -3.43 3.43 -5.89
N PHE A 65 -4.36 4.37 -6.11
CA PHE A 65 -5.09 5.02 -5.02
C PHE A 65 -6.00 4.03 -4.26
N VAL A 66 -6.64 3.09 -4.95
CA VAL A 66 -7.37 1.98 -4.30
C VAL A 66 -6.42 1.15 -3.44
N PHE A 67 -5.23 0.80 -3.93
CA PHE A 67 -4.22 0.09 -3.14
C PHE A 67 -3.80 0.87 -1.89
N PHE A 68 -3.59 2.18 -1.99
CA PHE A 68 -3.21 2.99 -0.83
C PHE A 68 -4.30 3.05 0.24
N ILE A 69 -5.57 3.19 -0.13
CA ILE A 69 -6.68 3.15 0.84
C ILE A 69 -6.73 1.78 1.52
N ILE A 70 -6.61 0.69 0.75
CA ILE A 70 -6.61 -0.68 1.28
C ILE A 70 -5.40 -0.93 2.20
N SER A 71 -4.20 -0.49 1.82
CA SER A 71 -3.00 -0.58 2.66
C SER A 71 -3.21 0.17 3.97
N GLY A 72 -3.78 1.38 3.90
CA GLY A 72 -4.16 2.16 5.06
C GLY A 72 -5.15 1.46 6.00
N TYR A 73 -6.05 0.63 5.46
CA TYR A 73 -6.99 -0.14 6.24
C TYR A 73 -6.36 -1.41 6.86
N ILE A 74 -5.58 -2.18 6.09
CA ILE A 74 -5.07 -3.50 6.51
C ILE A 74 -3.84 -3.39 7.40
N VAL A 75 -2.93 -2.44 7.13
CA VAL A 75 -1.62 -2.37 7.79
C VAL A 75 -1.74 -2.03 9.27
N PRO A 76 -2.48 -0.98 9.66
CA PRO A 76 -2.73 -0.67 11.08
C PRO A 76 -3.47 -1.80 11.80
N ALA A 77 -4.48 -2.39 11.13
CA ALA A 77 -5.22 -3.55 11.66
C ALA A 77 -4.29 -4.73 11.99
N SER A 78 -3.30 -4.98 11.12
CA SER A 78 -2.30 -6.03 11.33
C SER A 78 -1.35 -5.72 12.50
N LEU A 79 -0.90 -4.46 12.63
CA LEU A 79 0.00 -4.03 13.70
C LEU A 79 -0.70 -4.07 15.07
N GLU A 80 -1.90 -3.51 15.15
CA GLU A 80 -2.69 -3.46 16.38
C GLU A 80 -3.10 -4.86 16.88
N ARG A 81 -3.55 -5.73 15.97
CA ARG A 81 -3.90 -7.12 16.33
C ARG A 81 -2.71 -7.91 16.85
N LYS A 82 -1.51 -7.70 16.29
CA LYS A 82 -0.29 -8.38 16.76
C LYS A 82 0.25 -7.76 18.04
N GLY A 83 0.08 -6.45 18.23
CA GLY A 83 0.61 -5.70 19.36
C GLY A 83 2.15 -5.68 19.43
N SER A 84 2.84 -6.17 18.38
CA SER A 84 4.29 -6.37 18.34
C SER A 84 4.87 -5.75 17.07
N VAL A 85 5.79 -4.81 17.23
CA VAL A 85 6.52 -4.16 16.14
C VAL A 85 7.45 -5.17 15.45
N ARG A 86 8.11 -6.03 16.22
CA ARG A 86 8.98 -7.08 15.71
C ARG A 86 8.23 -8.03 14.76
N THR A 87 7.14 -8.60 15.25
CA THR A 87 6.32 -9.54 14.47
C THR A 87 5.68 -8.85 13.26
N PHE A 88 5.35 -7.57 13.38
CA PHE A 88 4.87 -6.76 12.26
C PHE A 88 5.93 -6.66 11.17
N TRP A 89 7.14 -6.18 11.46
CA TRP A 89 8.20 -5.99 10.49
C TRP A 89 8.69 -7.29 9.87
N VAL A 90 8.88 -8.35 10.67
CA VAL A 90 9.23 -9.67 10.14
C VAL A 90 8.18 -10.13 9.13
N SER A 91 6.90 -9.98 9.44
CA SER A 91 5.85 -10.40 8.51
C SER A 91 5.80 -9.53 7.23
N ARG A 92 6.19 -8.25 7.30
CA ARG A 92 6.26 -7.37 6.12
C ARG A 92 7.46 -7.70 5.26
N LEU A 93 8.63 -7.87 5.86
CA LEU A 93 9.84 -8.27 5.15
C LEU A 93 9.63 -9.56 4.34
N PHE A 94 9.15 -10.62 4.97
CA PHE A 94 8.91 -11.90 4.28
C PHE A 94 7.72 -11.89 3.32
N ARG A 95 6.87 -10.88 3.38
CA ARG A 95 5.78 -10.71 2.41
C ARG A 95 6.22 -9.94 1.17
N LEU A 96 7.05 -8.91 1.33
CA LEU A 96 7.37 -7.96 0.25
C LEU A 96 8.70 -8.28 -0.42
N TYR A 97 9.79 -8.42 0.36
CA TYR A 97 11.14 -8.51 -0.17
C TYR A 97 11.42 -9.70 -1.08
N PRO A 98 10.96 -10.92 -0.82
CA PRO A 98 11.33 -12.06 -1.67
C PRO A 98 10.87 -11.88 -3.12
N LEU A 99 9.63 -11.47 -3.33
CA LEU A 99 9.12 -11.21 -4.68
C LEU A 99 9.68 -9.92 -5.27
N TYR A 100 9.86 -8.89 -4.46
CA TYR A 100 10.47 -7.63 -4.87
C TYR A 100 11.88 -7.84 -5.42
N LEU A 101 12.74 -8.55 -4.69
CA LEU A 101 14.11 -8.85 -5.13
C LEU A 101 14.13 -9.73 -6.39
N LEU A 102 13.19 -10.68 -6.51
CA LEU A 102 13.02 -11.45 -7.72
C LEU A 102 12.65 -10.55 -8.92
N ALA A 103 11.71 -9.64 -8.74
CA ALA A 103 11.31 -8.70 -9.79
C ALA A 103 12.45 -7.75 -10.20
N VAL A 104 13.18 -7.21 -9.23
CA VAL A 104 14.38 -6.40 -9.48
C VAL A 104 15.45 -7.21 -10.21
N GLY A 105 15.71 -8.45 -9.78
CA GLY A 105 16.66 -9.35 -10.43
C GLY A 105 16.29 -9.64 -11.89
N ILE A 106 15.01 -9.92 -12.17
CA ILE A 106 14.52 -10.09 -13.52
C ILE A 106 14.66 -8.80 -14.34
N ALA A 107 14.32 -7.63 -13.77
CA ALA A 107 14.47 -6.35 -14.45
C ALA A 107 15.93 -6.08 -14.84
N VAL A 108 16.88 -6.35 -13.93
CA VAL A 108 18.32 -6.23 -14.20
C VAL A 108 18.76 -7.23 -15.28
N ALA A 109 18.29 -8.47 -15.24
CA ALA A 109 18.61 -9.48 -16.25
C ALA A 109 18.10 -9.06 -17.65
N LEU A 110 16.89 -8.55 -17.75
CA LEU A 110 16.33 -8.03 -18.99
C LEU A 110 17.13 -6.80 -19.50
N TYR A 111 17.54 -5.92 -18.59
CA TYR A 111 18.42 -4.81 -18.93
C TYR A 111 19.75 -5.27 -19.52
N LEU A 112 20.42 -6.23 -18.89
CA LEU A 112 21.70 -6.79 -19.36
C LEU A 112 21.53 -7.56 -20.68
N ALA A 113 20.37 -8.18 -20.90
CA ALA A 113 20.02 -8.85 -22.16
C ALA A 113 19.56 -7.87 -23.27
N HIS A 114 19.67 -6.55 -23.04
CA HIS A 114 19.28 -5.52 -23.99
C HIS A 114 17.79 -5.51 -24.38
N PHE A 115 16.91 -5.99 -23.49
CA PHE A 115 15.48 -5.82 -23.65
C PHE A 115 15.09 -4.36 -23.39
N GLY A 116 14.56 -3.70 -24.38
CA GLY A 116 13.76 -2.48 -24.48
C GLY A 116 14.09 -1.26 -23.65
N SER A 117 13.04 -0.69 -23.09
CA SER A 117 12.95 0.69 -22.59
C SER A 117 13.62 0.95 -21.23
N ILE A 118 14.19 -0.07 -20.60
CA ILE A 118 14.94 0.09 -19.34
C ILE A 118 16.20 0.96 -19.51
N ARG A 119 16.52 1.34 -20.76
CA ARG A 119 17.64 2.20 -21.16
C ARG A 119 17.48 3.69 -20.86
N GLY A 120 16.53 4.12 -20.03
CA GLY A 120 16.48 5.51 -19.58
C GLY A 120 17.79 5.92 -18.89
N GLU A 121 18.17 7.18 -19.02
CA GLU A 121 19.38 7.81 -18.50
C GLU A 121 19.83 7.19 -17.17
N ALA A 122 21.05 6.70 -17.16
CA ALA A 122 21.60 5.96 -16.03
C ALA A 122 21.77 6.90 -14.83
N SER A 123 20.83 6.88 -13.90
CA SER A 123 21.18 7.23 -12.52
C SER A 123 22.37 6.37 -12.13
N ASP A 124 23.32 6.94 -11.39
CA ASP A 124 24.47 6.24 -10.87
C ASP A 124 24.05 4.83 -10.39
N PRO A 125 24.68 3.74 -10.89
CA PRO A 125 24.29 2.37 -10.54
C PRO A 125 24.29 2.11 -9.04
N GLU A 126 25.20 2.75 -8.31
CA GLU A 126 25.30 2.60 -6.87
C GLU A 126 24.12 3.23 -6.13
N THR A 127 23.69 4.41 -6.53
CA THR A 127 22.46 5.05 -6.01
C THR A 127 21.24 4.18 -6.29
N SER A 128 21.17 3.60 -7.48
CA SER A 128 20.07 2.69 -7.84
C SER A 128 20.04 1.44 -6.95
N VAL A 129 21.18 0.83 -6.64
CA VAL A 129 21.25 -0.33 -5.73
C VAL A 129 20.87 0.06 -4.31
N LEU A 130 21.44 1.14 -3.76
CA LEU A 130 21.15 1.60 -2.40
C LEU A 130 19.66 1.91 -2.23
N SER A 131 19.08 2.68 -3.14
CA SER A 131 17.67 3.06 -3.07
C SER A 131 16.69 1.89 -3.13
N GLN A 132 17.11 0.74 -3.69
CA GLN A 132 16.33 -0.50 -3.69
C GLN A 132 16.36 -1.22 -2.33
N LEU A 133 17.37 -1.02 -1.48
CA LEU A 133 17.50 -1.73 -0.21
C LEU A 133 16.30 -1.47 0.73
N LEU A 134 15.82 -0.24 0.78
CA LEU A 134 14.65 0.15 1.59
C LEU A 134 13.33 0.16 0.84
N MET A 135 13.28 -0.21 -0.45
CA MET A 135 12.12 0.03 -1.33
C MET A 135 11.72 1.51 -1.39
N MET A 136 12.68 2.43 -1.30
CA MET A 136 12.47 3.87 -1.27
C MET A 136 13.04 4.55 -2.51
N SER A 137 13.17 3.82 -3.62
CA SER A 137 13.81 4.28 -4.87
C SER A 137 13.26 5.60 -5.38
N ASN A 138 11.95 5.86 -5.26
CA ASN A 138 11.37 7.09 -5.75
C ASN A 138 11.83 8.33 -4.95
N VAL A 139 11.91 8.23 -3.63
CA VAL A 139 12.28 9.34 -2.74
C VAL A 139 13.80 9.45 -2.53
N LEU A 140 14.58 8.50 -3.04
CA LEU A 140 16.03 8.51 -3.03
C LEU A 140 16.63 8.76 -4.43
N GLU A 141 15.79 9.14 -5.40
CA GLU A 141 16.17 9.40 -6.80
C GLU A 141 16.91 8.23 -7.47
N GLY A 142 16.69 7.03 -6.95
CA GLY A 142 17.13 5.80 -7.60
C GLY A 142 16.17 5.41 -8.72
N LYS A 143 16.67 4.63 -9.66
CA LYS A 143 15.84 4.10 -10.74
C LYS A 143 14.79 3.13 -10.19
N ASN A 144 13.51 3.35 -10.51
CA ASN A 144 12.45 2.42 -10.15
C ASN A 144 12.52 1.17 -11.05
N LEU A 145 13.00 0.05 -10.52
CA LEU A 145 13.15 -1.22 -11.23
C LEU A 145 12.35 -2.33 -10.53
N PRO A 146 11.29 -2.84 -11.18
CA PRO A 146 10.56 -2.30 -12.34
C PRO A 146 9.90 -0.95 -12.03
N ASN A 147 9.50 -0.19 -13.06
CA ASN A 147 9.00 1.18 -12.93
C ASN A 147 7.86 1.37 -11.91
N VAL A 148 7.04 0.36 -11.67
CA VAL A 148 5.89 0.39 -10.74
C VAL A 148 6.26 0.39 -9.25
N VAL A 149 7.54 0.12 -8.90
CA VAL A 149 7.96 0.07 -7.49
C VAL A 149 7.97 1.44 -6.80
N TRP A 150 7.79 2.53 -7.54
CA TRP A 150 7.67 3.86 -6.98
C TRP A 150 6.62 3.95 -5.86
N SER A 151 5.50 3.25 -6.01
CA SER A 151 4.41 3.24 -5.02
C SER A 151 4.80 2.55 -3.72
N LEU A 152 5.73 1.59 -3.75
CA LEU A 152 6.25 0.93 -2.56
C LEU A 152 7.04 1.90 -1.67
N SER A 153 7.64 2.96 -2.24
CA SER A 153 8.30 4.01 -1.46
C SER A 153 7.34 4.68 -0.49
N TYR A 154 6.13 5.00 -0.95
CA TYR A 154 5.08 5.61 -0.10
C TYR A 154 4.51 4.62 0.92
N GLU A 155 4.40 3.36 0.53
CA GLU A 155 3.99 2.30 1.45
C GLU A 155 5.02 2.11 2.57
N MET A 156 6.32 2.17 2.25
CA MET A 156 7.39 2.07 3.23
C MET A 156 7.42 3.28 4.17
N VAL A 157 7.29 4.50 3.65
CA VAL A 157 7.15 5.72 4.46
C VAL A 157 5.98 5.59 5.44
N PHE A 158 4.83 5.11 4.97
CA PHE A 158 3.67 4.87 5.83
C PHE A 158 3.94 3.82 6.92
N TYR A 159 4.65 2.74 6.62
CA TYR A 159 5.01 1.70 7.62
C TYR A 159 5.92 2.26 8.71
N LEU A 160 6.94 3.04 8.35
CA LEU A 160 7.84 3.68 9.29
C LEU A 160 7.10 4.68 10.18
N LEU A 161 6.28 5.54 9.58
CA LEU A 161 5.46 6.51 10.29
C LEU A 161 4.47 5.81 11.24
N LEU A 162 3.75 4.80 10.76
CA LEU A 162 2.82 4.04 11.58
C LEU A 162 3.51 3.34 12.75
N THR A 163 4.73 2.81 12.54
CA THR A 163 5.54 2.20 13.59
C THR A 163 5.87 3.21 14.69
N ALA A 164 6.33 4.41 14.32
CA ALA A 164 6.62 5.47 15.28
C ALA A 164 5.37 5.92 16.06
N LEU A 165 4.26 6.15 15.35
CA LEU A 165 2.99 6.52 15.96
C LEU A 165 2.43 5.43 16.90
N PHE A 166 2.66 4.16 16.56
CA PHE A 166 2.24 3.01 17.39
C PHE A 166 3.06 2.94 18.67
N ILE A 167 4.39 3.05 18.59
CA ILE A 167 5.27 3.07 19.75
C ILE A 167 4.99 4.28 20.64
N ALA A 168 4.76 5.46 20.03
CA ALA A 168 4.35 6.68 20.73
C ALA A 168 2.93 6.63 21.33
N ARG A 169 2.14 5.60 20.99
CA ARG A 169 0.73 5.40 21.41
C ARG A 169 -0.24 6.51 20.97
N VAL A 170 0.09 7.18 19.87
CA VAL A 170 -0.76 8.22 19.25
C VAL A 170 -1.42 7.76 17.94
N HIS A 171 -1.14 6.54 17.49
CA HIS A 171 -1.65 5.95 16.26
C HIS A 171 -3.18 5.95 16.14
N LYS A 172 -3.91 6.07 17.26
CA LYS A 172 -5.39 6.13 17.27
C LYS A 172 -5.97 7.46 16.74
N ARG A 173 -5.12 8.46 16.48
CA ARG A 173 -5.53 9.78 15.97
C ARG A 173 -5.60 9.83 14.44
N SER A 174 -5.99 8.75 13.77
CA SER A 174 -5.96 8.61 12.30
C SER A 174 -6.74 9.69 11.54
N SER A 175 -7.85 10.20 12.09
CA SER A 175 -8.61 11.29 11.48
C SER A 175 -7.83 12.62 11.44
N TRP A 176 -7.02 12.91 12.46
CA TRP A 176 -6.16 14.09 12.48
C TRP A 176 -5.02 13.99 11.47
N TYR A 177 -4.44 12.78 11.32
CA TYR A 177 -3.40 12.55 10.32
C TYR A 177 -3.95 12.65 8.90
N ALA A 178 -5.12 12.04 8.64
CA ALA A 178 -5.77 12.12 7.34
C ALA A 178 -6.06 13.57 6.92
N LEU A 179 -6.71 14.35 7.80
CA LEU A 179 -7.00 15.77 7.54
C LEU A 179 -5.73 16.63 7.49
N GLY A 180 -4.77 16.38 8.39
CA GLY A 180 -3.52 17.14 8.45
C GLY A 180 -2.69 17.00 7.17
N PHE A 181 -2.53 15.76 6.66
CA PHE A 181 -1.82 15.53 5.40
C PHE A 181 -2.59 16.09 4.20
N ALA A 182 -3.93 15.96 4.15
CA ALA A 182 -4.73 16.53 3.08
C ALA A 182 -4.69 18.08 3.10
N ALA A 183 -4.78 18.71 4.26
CA ALA A 183 -4.65 20.15 4.40
C ALA A 183 -3.24 20.64 4.03
N ALA A 184 -2.20 19.91 4.44
CA ALA A 184 -0.82 20.22 4.08
C ALA A 184 -0.58 20.08 2.56
N ALA A 185 -1.21 19.09 1.91
CA ALA A 185 -1.15 18.95 0.47
C ALA A 185 -1.66 20.20 -0.26
N VAL A 186 -2.77 20.77 0.20
CA VAL A 186 -3.32 22.00 -0.38
C VAL A 186 -2.47 23.23 -0.03
N ALA A 187 -2.13 23.41 1.26
CA ALA A 187 -1.56 24.66 1.76
C ALA A 187 -0.08 24.84 1.41
N VAL A 188 0.73 23.79 1.53
CA VAL A 188 2.18 23.87 1.39
C VAL A 188 2.77 22.92 0.36
N GLY A 189 2.02 21.95 -0.13
CA GLY A 189 2.55 20.88 -0.97
C GLY A 189 3.19 21.36 -2.29
N GLY A 190 2.68 22.42 -2.89
CA GLY A 190 3.24 23.03 -4.10
C GLY A 190 4.43 23.96 -3.84
N MET A 191 4.71 24.31 -2.56
CA MET A 191 5.86 25.13 -2.16
C MET A 191 7.08 24.27 -1.79
N LEU A 192 6.86 22.97 -1.56
CA LEU A 192 7.92 22.05 -1.19
C LEU A 192 8.72 21.64 -2.44
N PRO A 193 10.05 21.59 -2.36
CA PRO A 193 10.90 21.22 -3.49
C PRO A 193 10.86 19.70 -3.73
N GLN A 194 11.00 19.27 -4.98
CA GLN A 194 10.99 17.85 -5.34
C GLN A 194 12.33 17.15 -5.10
N ALA A 195 13.46 17.87 -5.23
CA ALA A 195 14.81 17.32 -5.21
C ALA A 195 15.76 18.20 -4.36
N PHE A 196 15.31 18.62 -3.17
CA PHE A 196 16.08 19.55 -2.33
C PHE A 196 17.40 18.97 -1.86
N PHE A 197 17.38 17.74 -1.35
CA PHE A 197 18.58 17.13 -0.80
C PHE A 197 19.59 16.82 -1.89
N THR A 198 19.16 16.25 -3.00
CA THR A 198 20.02 15.85 -4.11
C THR A 198 20.57 17.02 -4.93
N ASN A 199 19.83 18.13 -4.98
CA ASN A 199 20.30 19.32 -5.71
C ASN A 199 21.12 20.29 -4.83
N ASN A 200 20.91 20.31 -3.50
CA ASN A 200 21.46 21.37 -2.65
C ASN A 200 22.33 20.86 -1.48
N VAL A 201 22.22 19.60 -1.07
CA VAL A 201 22.87 19.11 0.16
C VAL A 201 24.02 18.17 -0.15
N ALA A 202 23.78 17.11 -0.93
CA ALA A 202 24.77 16.09 -1.25
C ALA A 202 24.42 15.33 -2.52
N THR A 203 25.33 14.50 -3.01
CA THR A 203 25.07 13.63 -4.16
C THR A 203 23.95 12.62 -3.83
N PRO A 204 23.14 12.18 -4.81
CA PRO A 204 22.08 11.19 -4.61
C PRO A 204 22.59 9.92 -3.89
N ARG A 205 23.79 9.46 -4.24
CA ARG A 205 24.44 8.31 -3.59
C ARG A 205 24.67 8.51 -2.08
N LEU A 206 25.20 9.67 -1.67
CA LEU A 206 25.47 9.95 -0.27
C LEU A 206 24.16 10.07 0.51
N ILE A 207 23.15 10.71 -0.07
CA ILE A 207 21.81 10.81 0.54
C ILE A 207 21.19 9.44 0.72
N ALA A 208 21.25 8.58 -0.31
CA ALA A 208 20.74 7.21 -0.23
C ALA A 208 21.47 6.42 0.89
N LEU A 209 22.79 6.46 0.94
CA LEU A 209 23.58 5.78 1.96
C LEU A 209 23.22 6.25 3.38
N VAL A 210 23.18 7.57 3.61
CA VAL A 210 22.88 8.14 4.95
C VAL A 210 21.45 7.81 5.35
N ALA A 211 20.50 7.92 4.42
CA ALA A 211 19.10 7.58 4.68
C ALA A 211 18.93 6.09 4.99
N ASP A 212 19.57 5.20 4.22
CA ASP A 212 19.54 3.76 4.46
C ASP A 212 20.10 3.43 5.85
N LEU A 213 21.26 3.95 6.19
CA LEU A 213 21.87 3.73 7.50
C LEU A 213 20.97 4.26 8.64
N ALA A 214 20.43 5.46 8.50
CA ALA A 214 19.57 6.07 9.51
C ALA A 214 18.25 5.29 9.68
N VAL A 215 17.60 4.90 8.60
CA VAL A 215 16.34 4.15 8.65
C VAL A 215 16.58 2.72 9.16
N MET A 216 17.61 2.03 8.69
CA MET A 216 17.94 0.68 9.15
C MET A 216 18.33 0.67 10.63
N ALA A 217 19.20 1.59 11.08
CA ALA A 217 19.55 1.72 12.49
C ALA A 217 18.34 2.08 13.35
N GLY A 218 17.53 3.06 12.91
CA GLY A 218 16.30 3.46 13.59
C GLY A 218 15.30 2.31 13.70
N LEU A 219 15.14 1.54 12.64
CA LEU A 219 14.29 0.36 12.63
C LEU A 219 14.83 -0.76 13.51
N ALA A 220 16.15 -1.01 13.49
CA ALA A 220 16.78 -1.97 14.38
C ALA A 220 16.52 -1.59 15.85
N PHE A 221 16.70 -0.32 16.22
CA PHE A 221 16.38 0.17 17.57
C PHE A 221 14.89 0.01 17.90
N ALA A 222 13.99 0.28 16.96
CA ALA A 222 12.55 0.11 17.16
C ALA A 222 12.15 -1.36 17.39
N VAL A 223 12.87 -2.31 16.80
CA VAL A 223 12.57 -3.75 16.86
C VAL A 223 13.26 -4.43 18.05
N VAL A 224 14.52 -4.04 18.36
CA VAL A 224 15.35 -4.73 19.35
C VAL A 224 15.28 -4.10 20.73
N LEU A 225 15.31 -2.77 20.81
CA LEU A 225 15.38 -2.05 22.08
C LEU A 225 13.98 -1.87 22.73
N ARG A 226 13.98 -1.31 23.94
CA ARG A 226 12.78 -1.02 24.73
C ARG A 226 12.82 0.42 25.25
N GLY A 227 11.68 0.92 25.74
CA GLY A 227 11.60 2.23 26.36
C GLY A 227 11.84 3.41 25.39
N THR A 228 12.55 4.43 25.85
CA THR A 228 12.80 5.68 25.13
C THR A 228 13.67 5.48 23.90
N SER A 229 14.67 4.62 23.95
CA SER A 229 15.56 4.31 22.81
C SER A 229 14.79 3.69 21.65
N ARG A 230 13.79 2.86 21.94
CA ARG A 230 12.88 2.31 20.94
C ARG A 230 12.10 3.40 20.23
N LEU A 231 11.55 4.34 21.00
CA LEU A 231 10.79 5.47 20.44
C LEU A 231 11.70 6.38 19.62
N ALA A 232 12.91 6.70 20.12
CA ALA A 232 13.87 7.53 19.41
C ALA A 232 14.25 6.90 18.06
N GLY A 233 14.56 5.60 18.02
CA GLY A 233 14.88 4.90 16.78
C GLY A 233 13.73 4.95 15.77
N ALA A 234 12.51 4.65 16.20
CA ALA A 234 11.33 4.71 15.34
C ALA A 234 11.04 6.15 14.85
N ALA A 235 11.22 7.15 15.71
CA ALA A 235 11.05 8.56 15.35
C ALA A 235 12.08 9.02 14.31
N ILE A 236 13.36 8.65 14.48
CA ILE A 236 14.41 8.95 13.51
C ILE A 236 14.08 8.35 12.15
N ALA A 237 13.74 7.05 12.09
CA ALA A 237 13.39 6.39 10.83
C ALA A 237 12.17 7.06 10.16
N ALA A 238 11.14 7.40 10.92
CA ALA A 238 9.95 8.07 10.40
C ALA A 238 10.25 9.52 9.95
N MET A 239 11.06 10.27 10.70
CA MET A 239 11.44 11.64 10.33
C MET A 239 12.26 11.67 9.04
N VAL A 240 13.23 10.77 8.88
CA VAL A 240 14.01 10.66 7.64
C VAL A 240 13.09 10.33 6.47
N ALA A 241 12.19 9.35 6.63
CA ALA A 241 11.26 8.96 5.59
C ALA A 241 10.30 10.10 5.18
N ILE A 242 9.77 10.86 6.14
CA ILE A 242 8.90 12.01 5.87
C ILE A 242 9.69 13.17 5.25
N ALA A 243 10.93 13.42 5.70
CA ALA A 243 11.77 14.45 5.12
C ALA A 243 12.09 14.14 3.65
N LEU A 244 12.43 12.90 3.33
CA LEU A 244 12.64 12.46 1.95
C LEU A 244 11.36 12.63 1.11
N LEU A 245 10.21 12.19 1.63
CA LEU A 245 8.94 12.34 0.93
C LEU A 245 8.58 13.81 0.66
N ALA A 246 8.81 14.70 1.63
CA ALA A 246 8.43 16.11 1.54
C ALA A 246 9.40 16.95 0.70
N PHE A 247 10.70 16.61 0.71
CA PHE A 247 11.75 17.45 0.13
C PHE A 247 12.57 16.76 -0.98
N ASN A 248 12.30 15.49 -1.27
CA ASN A 248 13.04 14.71 -2.26
C ASN A 248 12.15 13.66 -2.94
N GLY A 249 10.91 14.02 -3.29
CA GLY A 249 9.85 13.13 -3.76
C GLY A 249 10.07 12.51 -5.15
N GLY A 250 11.20 12.78 -5.81
CA GLY A 250 11.46 12.30 -7.16
C GLY A 250 10.48 12.91 -8.17
N TRP A 251 9.88 12.08 -9.04
CA TRP A 251 8.93 12.55 -10.07
C TRP A 251 7.50 12.77 -9.54
N ILE A 252 7.18 12.31 -8.32
CA ILE A 252 5.91 12.58 -7.65
C ILE A 252 6.02 13.90 -6.89
N TRP A 253 5.06 14.78 -7.09
CA TRP A 253 5.02 16.07 -6.41
C TRP A 253 4.73 15.90 -4.91
N PRO A 254 5.30 16.76 -4.03
CA PRO A 254 5.06 16.66 -2.59
C PRO A 254 3.58 16.74 -2.21
N TRP A 255 2.76 17.55 -2.88
CA TRP A 255 1.32 17.61 -2.64
C TRP A 255 0.60 16.29 -2.99
N GLU A 256 1.07 15.57 -4.02
CA GLU A 256 0.55 14.26 -4.38
C GLU A 256 0.96 13.22 -3.32
N ALA A 257 2.21 13.23 -2.91
CA ALA A 257 2.74 12.36 -1.86
C ALA A 257 1.99 12.55 -0.53
N LEU A 258 1.71 13.79 -0.13
CA LEU A 258 0.90 14.11 1.04
C LEU A 258 -0.55 13.64 0.88
N SER A 259 -1.13 13.77 -0.31
CA SER A 259 -2.47 13.24 -0.62
C SER A 259 -2.52 11.72 -0.53
N ILE A 260 -1.48 11.01 -0.95
CA ILE A 260 -1.33 9.55 -0.80
C ILE A 260 -1.35 9.17 0.69
N LEU A 261 -0.56 9.84 1.53
CA LEU A 261 -0.58 9.58 2.98
C LEU A 261 -1.96 9.88 3.59
N ALA A 262 -2.62 10.95 3.16
CA ALA A 262 -3.99 11.28 3.60
C ALA A 262 -4.98 10.15 3.27
N LEU A 263 -4.90 9.57 2.05
CA LEU A 263 -5.71 8.41 1.66
C LEU A 263 -5.42 7.18 2.53
N MET A 264 -4.15 6.91 2.82
CA MET A 264 -3.79 5.76 3.67
C MET A 264 -4.33 5.94 5.09
N PHE A 265 -4.22 7.12 5.70
CA PHE A 265 -4.83 7.37 7.00
C PHE A 265 -6.35 7.40 6.97
N THR A 266 -6.96 7.73 5.85
CA THR A 266 -8.42 7.58 5.65
C THR A 266 -8.82 6.10 5.70
N GLY A 267 -8.08 5.21 5.04
CA GLY A 267 -8.26 3.77 5.18
C GLY A 267 -8.16 3.30 6.65
N THR A 268 -7.16 3.81 7.39
CA THR A 268 -7.01 3.54 8.84
C THR A 268 -8.22 4.01 9.65
N MET A 269 -8.75 5.17 9.32
CA MET A 269 -9.93 5.72 9.99
C MET A 269 -11.19 4.85 9.76
N PHE A 270 -11.40 4.37 8.54
CA PHE A 270 -12.50 3.46 8.24
C PHE A 270 -12.35 2.11 8.95
N TYR A 271 -11.14 1.56 9.04
CA TYR A 271 -10.87 0.40 9.89
C TYR A 271 -11.30 0.65 11.33
N ARG A 272 -10.99 1.81 11.92
CA ARG A 272 -11.39 2.17 13.29
C ARG A 272 -12.88 2.36 13.44
N ALA A 273 -13.56 2.89 12.42
CA ALA A 273 -15.01 2.99 12.41
C ALA A 273 -15.68 1.61 12.44
N GLU A 274 -15.14 0.65 11.69
CA GLU A 274 -15.60 -0.74 11.73
C GLU A 274 -15.38 -1.41 13.10
N GLN A 275 -14.27 -1.07 13.79
CA GLN A 275 -14.01 -1.53 15.16
C GLN A 275 -14.81 -0.76 16.24
N GLY A 276 -15.74 0.12 15.85
CA GLY A 276 -16.56 0.90 16.78
C GLY A 276 -15.79 2.01 17.51
N GLN A 277 -14.55 2.32 17.14
CA GLN A 277 -13.73 3.36 17.77
C GLN A 277 -14.10 4.77 17.29
N TYR A 278 -14.78 4.87 16.15
CA TYR A 278 -15.32 6.11 15.57
C TYR A 278 -16.74 5.93 15.12
N PRO A 279 -17.62 6.94 15.24
CA PRO A 279 -18.93 6.92 14.63
C PRO A 279 -18.80 7.00 13.09
N TRP A 280 -19.54 6.17 12.37
CA TRP A 280 -19.50 6.09 10.91
C TRP A 280 -19.77 7.44 10.22
N ARG A 281 -20.71 8.24 10.76
CA ARG A 281 -20.99 9.59 10.22
C ARG A 281 -19.71 10.44 10.18
N ARG A 282 -18.96 10.47 11.28
CA ARG A 282 -17.69 11.21 11.36
C ARG A 282 -16.65 10.67 10.38
N ALA A 283 -16.54 9.34 10.24
CA ALA A 283 -15.60 8.73 9.31
C ALA A 283 -15.93 9.09 7.86
N ILE A 284 -17.22 9.03 7.49
CA ILE A 284 -17.68 9.40 6.15
C ILE A 284 -17.43 10.89 5.86
N THR A 285 -17.82 11.79 6.77
CA THR A 285 -17.62 13.24 6.58
C THR A 285 -16.15 13.57 6.39
N ILE A 286 -15.28 13.03 7.24
CA ILE A 286 -13.82 13.25 7.12
C ILE A 286 -13.28 12.61 5.85
N GLY A 287 -13.72 11.41 5.50
CA GLY A 287 -13.29 10.74 4.26
C GLY A 287 -13.64 11.55 3.00
N VAL A 288 -14.85 12.10 2.94
CA VAL A 288 -15.29 12.99 1.84
C VAL A 288 -14.46 14.29 1.85
N ALA A 289 -14.21 14.88 3.03
CA ALA A 289 -13.38 16.09 3.14
C ALA A 289 -11.94 15.84 2.66
N VAL A 290 -11.32 14.72 3.07
CA VAL A 290 -9.96 14.33 2.61
C VAL A 290 -9.93 14.13 1.11
N LEU A 291 -10.92 13.43 0.55
CA LEU A 291 -11.03 13.22 -0.89
C LEU A 291 -11.16 14.55 -1.64
N GLY A 292 -12.03 15.45 -1.16
CA GLY A 292 -12.20 16.80 -1.74
C GLY A 292 -10.92 17.63 -1.66
N LEU A 293 -10.20 17.61 -0.52
CA LEU A 293 -8.93 18.32 -0.36
C LEU A 293 -7.83 17.74 -1.27
N ALA A 294 -7.73 16.42 -1.42
CA ALA A 294 -6.76 15.80 -2.32
C ALA A 294 -7.04 16.15 -3.80
N ILE A 295 -8.31 16.16 -4.20
CA ILE A 295 -8.71 16.63 -5.54
C ILE A 295 -8.35 18.12 -5.69
N ALA A 296 -8.69 18.95 -4.72
CA ALA A 296 -8.41 20.37 -4.74
C ALA A 296 -6.90 20.67 -4.80
N ALA A 297 -6.06 19.92 -4.07
CA ALA A 297 -4.60 20.06 -4.11
C ALA A 297 -4.08 19.86 -5.53
N GLY A 298 -4.49 18.78 -6.20
CA GLY A 298 -4.10 18.53 -7.57
C GLY A 298 -4.56 19.63 -8.54
N LEU A 299 -5.84 20.02 -8.48
CA LEU A 299 -6.36 21.09 -9.35
C LEU A 299 -5.72 22.46 -9.10
N TRP A 300 -5.32 22.73 -7.85
CA TRP A 300 -4.67 23.97 -7.48
C TRP A 300 -3.23 24.03 -7.98
N HIS A 301 -2.44 23.00 -7.68
CA HIS A 301 -1.00 23.00 -7.95
C HIS A 301 -0.65 22.71 -9.41
N SER A 302 -1.48 21.95 -10.13
CA SER A 302 -1.25 21.70 -11.57
C SER A 302 -1.30 22.96 -12.45
N ARG A 303 -1.97 24.01 -12.00
CA ARG A 303 -2.01 25.29 -12.70
C ARG A 303 -0.62 25.92 -12.88
N ALA A 304 0.30 25.66 -11.96
CA ALA A 304 1.68 26.15 -12.04
C ALA A 304 2.51 25.49 -13.14
N TRP A 305 2.01 24.39 -13.76
CA TRP A 305 2.74 23.70 -14.83
C TRP A 305 2.68 24.36 -16.19
N GLY A 306 1.89 25.43 -16.34
CA GLY A 306 1.79 26.18 -17.61
C GLY A 306 1.23 25.35 -18.78
N MET A 307 0.37 24.37 -18.48
CA MET A 307 -0.26 23.54 -19.49
C MET A 307 -1.23 24.37 -20.36
N SER A 308 -1.45 23.94 -21.61
CA SER A 308 -2.55 24.48 -22.41
C SER A 308 -3.89 24.17 -21.74
N ALA A 309 -4.92 24.99 -21.97
CA ALA A 309 -6.26 24.81 -21.41
C ALA A 309 -6.83 23.42 -21.70
N HIS A 310 -6.56 22.86 -22.89
CA HIS A 310 -6.99 21.52 -23.25
C HIS A 310 -6.25 20.44 -22.42
N ALA A 311 -4.93 20.56 -22.27
CA ALA A 311 -4.15 19.62 -21.48
C ALA A 311 -4.53 19.67 -19.99
N GLU A 312 -4.79 20.87 -19.44
CA GLU A 312 -5.25 21.06 -18.07
C GLU A 312 -6.64 20.42 -17.86
N LEU A 313 -7.55 20.57 -18.82
CA LEU A 313 -8.86 19.93 -18.76
C LEU A 313 -8.75 18.41 -18.76
N LEU A 314 -7.95 17.81 -19.62
CA LEU A 314 -7.73 16.38 -19.68
C LEU A 314 -7.09 15.85 -18.41
N TRP A 315 -6.08 16.56 -17.90
CA TRP A 315 -5.42 16.21 -16.64
C TRP A 315 -6.38 16.27 -15.45
N SER A 316 -7.15 17.36 -15.34
CA SER A 316 -8.14 17.55 -14.28
C SER A 316 -9.20 16.46 -14.26
N ARG A 317 -9.74 16.08 -15.43
CA ARG A 317 -10.71 14.97 -15.55
C ARG A 317 -10.11 13.66 -15.04
N ARG A 318 -8.89 13.33 -15.45
CA ARG A 318 -8.18 12.11 -15.02
C ARG A 318 -7.92 12.10 -13.52
N TRP A 319 -7.49 13.23 -12.96
CA TRP A 319 -7.23 13.37 -11.53
C TRP A 319 -8.50 13.21 -10.70
N ILE A 320 -9.56 13.94 -11.04
CA ILE A 320 -10.86 13.88 -10.35
C ILE A 320 -11.44 12.46 -10.44
N SER A 321 -11.44 11.87 -11.62
CA SER A 321 -12.01 10.53 -11.81
C SER A 321 -11.21 9.45 -11.08
N ALA A 322 -9.87 9.50 -11.09
CA ALA A 322 -9.05 8.52 -10.41
C ALA A 322 -9.28 8.56 -8.88
N PHE A 323 -9.23 9.74 -8.26
CA PHE A 323 -9.51 9.89 -6.83
C PHE A 323 -10.97 9.57 -6.48
N GLY A 324 -11.90 10.12 -7.23
CA GLY A 324 -13.35 9.93 -6.99
C GLY A 324 -13.76 8.47 -7.09
N LEU A 325 -13.36 7.79 -8.17
CA LEU A 325 -13.65 6.38 -8.35
C LEU A 325 -12.91 5.48 -7.35
N ALA A 326 -11.69 5.81 -6.94
CA ALA A 326 -11.00 5.06 -5.89
C ALA A 326 -11.76 5.12 -4.55
N GLY A 327 -12.23 6.31 -4.17
CA GLY A 327 -13.07 6.49 -2.98
C GLY A 327 -14.40 5.74 -3.08
N LEU A 328 -15.07 5.82 -4.22
CA LEU A 328 -16.35 5.12 -4.48
C LEU A 328 -16.15 3.60 -4.48
N THR A 329 -15.09 3.09 -5.10
CA THR A 329 -14.77 1.65 -5.12
C THR A 329 -14.54 1.13 -3.71
N PHE A 330 -13.80 1.87 -2.88
CA PHE A 330 -13.58 1.50 -1.49
C PHE A 330 -14.89 1.55 -0.67
N ALA A 331 -15.70 2.58 -0.86
CA ALA A 331 -17.02 2.71 -0.22
C ALA A 331 -17.96 1.56 -0.63
N ALA A 332 -18.00 1.21 -1.92
CA ALA A 332 -18.77 0.06 -2.41
C ALA A 332 -18.28 -1.24 -1.76
N GLY A 333 -16.97 -1.46 -1.69
CA GLY A 333 -16.39 -2.60 -0.99
C GLY A 333 -16.82 -2.68 0.48
N LEU A 334 -16.85 -1.56 1.20
CA LEU A 334 -17.34 -1.49 2.58
C LEU A 334 -18.84 -1.84 2.68
N VAL A 335 -19.66 -1.37 1.76
CA VAL A 335 -21.11 -1.71 1.71
C VAL A 335 -21.30 -3.19 1.49
N PHE A 336 -20.59 -3.75 0.51
CA PHE A 336 -20.68 -5.16 0.12
C PHE A 336 -19.74 -6.09 0.89
N ARG A 337 -19.16 -5.66 2.01
CA ARG A 337 -18.15 -6.44 2.75
C ARG A 337 -18.64 -7.77 3.32
N HIS A 338 -19.95 -7.94 3.49
CA HIS A 338 -20.60 -9.15 3.99
C HIS A 338 -21.09 -10.10 2.89
N VAL A 339 -20.98 -9.68 1.64
CA VAL A 339 -21.39 -10.50 0.48
C VAL A 339 -20.34 -11.59 0.23
N SER A 340 -20.80 -12.77 -0.15
CA SER A 340 -19.92 -13.85 -0.63
C SER A 340 -19.43 -13.54 -2.03
N TRP A 341 -18.12 -13.46 -2.21
CA TRP A 341 -17.51 -13.13 -3.48
C TRP A 341 -17.06 -14.38 -4.26
N PRO A 342 -17.16 -14.37 -5.61
CA PRO A 342 -16.63 -15.44 -6.44
C PRO A 342 -15.15 -15.74 -6.17
N ARG A 343 -14.79 -17.02 -6.17
CA ARG A 343 -13.41 -17.47 -5.91
C ARG A 343 -12.40 -16.90 -6.88
N ALA A 344 -12.78 -16.71 -8.14
CA ALA A 344 -11.90 -16.10 -9.15
C ALA A 344 -11.50 -14.66 -8.79
N LEU A 345 -12.45 -13.83 -8.31
CA LEU A 345 -12.16 -12.45 -7.92
C LEU A 345 -11.28 -12.39 -6.66
N THR A 346 -11.54 -13.24 -5.68
CA THR A 346 -10.69 -13.33 -4.48
C THR A 346 -9.31 -13.87 -4.80
N TRP A 347 -9.18 -14.78 -5.79
CA TRP A 347 -7.89 -15.25 -6.28
C TRP A 347 -7.07 -14.14 -6.92
N LEU A 348 -7.68 -13.29 -7.76
CA LEU A 348 -7.01 -12.11 -8.31
C LEU A 348 -6.44 -11.20 -7.22
N GLY A 349 -7.16 -11.02 -6.12
CA GLY A 349 -6.66 -10.28 -4.97
C GLY A 349 -5.49 -10.96 -4.25
N LEU A 350 -5.45 -12.30 -4.24
CA LEU A 350 -4.34 -13.07 -3.69
C LEU A 350 -3.04 -12.83 -4.45
N ILE A 351 -3.13 -12.92 -5.77
CA ILE A 351 -1.98 -12.77 -6.68
C ILE A 351 -1.70 -11.29 -7.03
N SER A 352 -2.48 -10.35 -6.49
CA SER A 352 -2.42 -8.93 -6.89
C SER A 352 -1.05 -8.29 -6.71
N TYR A 353 -0.28 -8.70 -5.70
CA TYR A 353 1.08 -8.20 -5.49
C TYR A 353 2.05 -8.74 -6.54
N SER A 354 1.98 -10.05 -6.84
CA SER A 354 2.74 -10.65 -7.93
C SER A 354 2.36 -10.04 -9.28
N LEU A 355 1.06 -9.83 -9.52
CA LEU A 355 0.56 -9.23 -10.75
C LEU A 355 1.05 -7.78 -10.90
N TYR A 356 1.00 -7.00 -9.80
CA TYR A 356 1.46 -5.61 -9.78
C TYR A 356 2.97 -5.48 -10.06
N LEU A 357 3.81 -6.36 -9.52
CA LEU A 357 5.26 -6.27 -9.69
C LEU A 357 5.74 -6.82 -11.03
N LEU A 358 5.11 -7.87 -11.55
CA LEU A 358 5.64 -8.61 -12.70
C LEU A 358 5.06 -8.18 -14.04
N HIS A 359 3.87 -7.52 -14.06
CA HIS A 359 3.26 -7.15 -15.34
C HIS A 359 4.15 -6.26 -16.24
N PRO A 360 4.93 -5.28 -15.71
CA PRO A 360 5.77 -4.48 -16.59
C PRO A 360 6.87 -5.31 -17.24
N LEU A 361 7.39 -6.31 -16.52
CA LEU A 361 8.41 -7.20 -17.04
C LEU A 361 7.85 -8.14 -18.14
N VAL A 362 6.62 -8.62 -17.95
CA VAL A 362 5.92 -9.41 -18.96
C VAL A 362 5.60 -8.57 -20.19
N ILE A 363 5.15 -7.32 -20.00
CA ILE A 363 4.92 -6.37 -21.10
C ILE A 363 6.21 -6.09 -21.87
N GLU A 364 7.33 -5.91 -21.18
CA GLU A 364 8.64 -5.65 -21.79
C GLU A 364 9.07 -6.80 -22.69
N VAL A 365 8.98 -8.04 -22.19
CA VAL A 365 9.28 -9.24 -22.98
C VAL A 365 8.32 -9.36 -24.16
N TYR A 366 7.03 -9.14 -23.94
CA TYR A 366 6.03 -9.16 -25.03
C TYR A 366 6.35 -8.11 -26.09
N HIS A 367 6.65 -6.87 -25.69
CA HIS A 367 6.98 -5.78 -26.61
C HIS A 367 8.22 -6.07 -27.45
N HIS A 368 9.20 -6.76 -26.90
CA HIS A 368 10.43 -7.14 -27.60
C HIS A 368 10.17 -8.16 -28.72
N TYR A 369 9.31 -9.13 -28.50
CA TYR A 369 9.05 -10.23 -29.45
C TYR A 369 7.84 -10.01 -30.35
N ALA A 370 6.76 -9.46 -29.80
CA ALA A 370 5.52 -9.25 -30.54
C ALA A 370 5.50 -7.87 -31.18
N TRP A 371 6.21 -7.72 -32.27
CA TRP A 371 6.39 -6.45 -32.99
C TRP A 371 5.06 -5.71 -33.25
N THR A 372 4.74 -4.73 -32.38
CA THR A 372 3.43 -4.09 -32.29
C THR A 372 3.34 -2.75 -33.07
N ARG A 373 4.33 -2.44 -33.93
CA ARG A 373 4.42 -1.18 -34.67
C ARG A 373 3.37 -1.00 -35.79
N GLN A 374 2.56 -2.00 -36.06
CA GLN A 374 1.48 -1.90 -37.08
C GLN A 374 0.12 -1.74 -36.37
N PRO A 375 -0.77 -0.87 -36.89
CA PRO A 375 -2.13 -0.79 -36.40
C PRO A 375 -2.86 -2.09 -36.75
N HIS A 376 -3.04 -2.95 -35.73
CA HIS A 376 -3.81 -4.18 -35.89
C HIS A 376 -5.31 -3.91 -35.90
N PRO A 377 -6.12 -4.73 -36.60
CA PRO A 377 -7.58 -4.69 -36.46
C PRO A 377 -8.01 -4.80 -34.99
N PHE A 378 -9.08 -4.12 -34.60
CA PHE A 378 -9.53 -4.03 -33.20
C PHE A 378 -9.75 -5.42 -32.57
N ALA A 379 -10.33 -6.36 -33.31
CA ALA A 379 -10.53 -7.73 -32.83
C ALA A 379 -9.20 -8.43 -32.45
N LEU A 380 -8.14 -8.22 -33.26
CA LEU A 380 -6.82 -8.77 -32.96
C LEU A 380 -6.20 -8.09 -31.72
N GLN A 381 -6.36 -6.77 -31.57
CA GLN A 381 -5.90 -6.05 -30.36
C GLN A 381 -6.55 -6.63 -29.09
N VAL A 382 -7.86 -6.92 -29.13
CA VAL A 382 -8.58 -7.51 -27.99
C VAL A 382 -8.07 -8.93 -27.71
N LEU A 383 -7.85 -9.74 -28.74
CA LEU A 383 -7.31 -11.10 -28.60
C LEU A 383 -5.91 -11.09 -27.99
N LEU A 384 -5.02 -10.21 -28.49
CA LEU A 384 -3.66 -10.04 -27.96
C LEU A 384 -3.68 -9.57 -26.51
N ALA A 385 -4.54 -8.60 -26.17
CA ALA A 385 -4.70 -8.12 -24.79
C ALA A 385 -5.20 -9.24 -23.86
N ALA A 386 -6.16 -10.04 -24.29
CA ALA A 386 -6.65 -11.19 -23.53
C ALA A 386 -5.56 -12.25 -23.33
N GLY A 387 -4.79 -12.56 -24.36
CA GLY A 387 -3.63 -13.47 -24.27
C GLY A 387 -2.55 -12.96 -23.32
N LEU A 388 -2.18 -11.69 -23.44
CA LEU A 388 -1.20 -11.03 -22.56
C LEU A 388 -1.67 -11.05 -21.10
N LEU A 389 -2.94 -10.72 -20.84
CA LEU A 389 -3.53 -10.80 -19.51
C LEU A 389 -3.50 -12.22 -18.95
N ALA A 390 -3.83 -13.23 -19.77
CA ALA A 390 -3.78 -14.62 -19.36
C ALA A 390 -2.36 -15.05 -18.96
N ILE A 391 -1.33 -14.65 -19.73
CA ILE A 391 0.08 -14.88 -19.40
C ILE A 391 0.45 -14.21 -18.07
N MET A 392 0.07 -12.95 -17.88
CA MET A 392 0.34 -12.23 -16.62
C MET A 392 -0.31 -12.89 -15.42
N ILE A 393 -1.56 -13.36 -15.54
CA ILE A 393 -2.25 -14.08 -14.47
C ILE A 393 -1.57 -15.41 -14.18
N ALA A 394 -1.14 -16.15 -15.22
CA ALA A 394 -0.45 -17.43 -15.07
C ALA A 394 0.90 -17.25 -14.36
N VAL A 395 1.75 -16.32 -14.84
CA VAL A 395 3.05 -15.99 -14.23
C VAL A 395 2.87 -15.54 -12.78
N SER A 396 1.89 -14.67 -12.52
CA SER A 396 1.62 -14.16 -11.17
C SER A 396 1.09 -15.25 -10.24
N SER A 397 0.27 -16.19 -10.75
CA SER A 397 -0.20 -17.33 -9.98
C SER A 397 0.95 -18.26 -9.62
N LEU A 398 1.83 -18.55 -10.57
CA LEU A 398 3.02 -19.39 -10.36
C LEU A 398 3.94 -18.78 -9.30
N THR A 399 4.28 -17.50 -9.43
CA THR A 399 5.16 -16.79 -8.48
C THR A 399 4.53 -16.64 -7.11
N PHE A 400 3.22 -16.42 -7.02
CA PHE A 400 2.51 -16.43 -5.74
C PHE A 400 2.64 -17.76 -5.03
N LEU A 401 2.45 -18.87 -5.75
CA LEU A 401 2.49 -20.22 -5.17
C LEU A 401 3.93 -20.66 -4.83
N SER A 402 4.93 -20.29 -5.65
CA SER A 402 6.31 -20.76 -5.52
C SER A 402 7.18 -19.85 -4.65
N VAL A 403 6.91 -18.53 -4.59
CA VAL A 403 7.74 -17.56 -3.88
C VAL A 403 6.96 -16.87 -2.76
N GLU A 404 5.88 -16.16 -3.09
CA GLU A 404 5.22 -15.27 -2.13
C GLU A 404 4.63 -16.05 -0.95
N ARG A 405 3.81 -17.06 -1.23
CA ARG A 405 3.14 -17.87 -0.20
C ARG A 405 4.11 -18.68 0.67
N PRO A 406 5.13 -19.36 0.14
CA PRO A 406 6.15 -20.04 0.95
C PRO A 406 6.92 -19.07 1.85
N MET A 407 7.36 -17.91 1.34
CA MET A 407 8.10 -16.93 2.12
C MET A 407 7.26 -16.31 3.23
N GLN A 408 5.97 -16.07 3.02
CA GLN A 408 5.06 -15.68 4.10
C GLN A 408 4.96 -16.73 5.20
N ASN A 409 5.04 -18.03 4.86
CA ASN A 409 5.09 -19.12 5.85
C ASN A 409 6.38 -19.11 6.64
N VAL A 410 7.53 -18.90 5.96
CA VAL A 410 8.84 -18.72 6.61
C VAL A 410 8.79 -17.53 7.57
N GLY A 411 8.25 -16.40 7.15
CA GLY A 411 8.11 -15.22 8.00
C GLY A 411 7.27 -15.48 9.25
N ARG A 412 6.20 -16.28 9.15
CA ARG A 412 5.41 -16.69 10.33
C ARG A 412 6.22 -17.58 11.29
N ARG A 413 7.07 -18.48 10.78
CA ARG A 413 7.96 -19.31 11.60
C ARG A 413 9.05 -18.47 12.25
N ALA A 414 9.69 -17.59 11.49
CA ALA A 414 10.70 -16.66 11.98
C ALA A 414 10.16 -15.76 13.09
N GLY A 415 8.96 -15.21 12.94
CA GLY A 415 8.32 -14.41 13.99
C GLY A 415 8.14 -15.18 15.30
N ARG A 416 7.63 -16.42 15.22
CA ARG A 416 7.48 -17.28 16.41
C ARG A 416 8.81 -17.66 17.05
N TRP A 417 9.82 -17.94 16.26
CA TRP A 417 11.17 -18.24 16.77
C TRP A 417 11.77 -17.04 17.50
N LEU A 418 11.62 -15.83 16.92
CA LEU A 418 12.10 -14.60 17.57
C LEU A 418 11.36 -14.33 18.88
N ASP A 419 10.04 -14.55 18.94
CA ASP A 419 9.26 -14.38 20.16
C ASP A 419 9.64 -15.42 21.22
N ALA A 420 9.97 -16.65 20.82
CA ALA A 420 10.48 -17.69 21.74
C ALA A 420 11.88 -17.37 22.27
N ARG A 421 12.78 -16.78 21.41
CA ARG A 421 14.17 -16.50 21.77
C ARG A 421 14.34 -15.22 22.60
N PHE A 422 13.59 -14.17 22.30
CA PHE A 422 13.75 -12.83 22.87
C PHE A 422 12.58 -12.37 23.73
N GLY A 423 11.61 -13.27 23.96
CA GLY A 423 10.36 -12.97 24.64
C GLY A 423 9.38 -12.17 23.76
N PRO A 424 8.09 -12.14 24.13
CA PRO A 424 7.06 -11.43 23.38
C PRO A 424 7.32 -9.92 23.40
N ASP A 425 7.32 -9.32 22.22
CA ASP A 425 7.49 -7.89 22.02
C ASP A 425 6.11 -7.19 21.96
N ARG A 426 5.34 -7.29 23.03
CA ARG A 426 4.00 -6.66 23.10
C ARG A 426 4.09 -5.27 23.71
N ILE A 427 3.50 -4.29 23.04
CA ILE A 427 3.24 -2.96 23.60
C ILE A 427 1.83 -3.03 24.24
N PRO A 428 1.72 -3.03 25.59
CA PRO A 428 0.42 -3.15 26.24
C PRO A 428 -0.45 -1.93 25.89
N ASP A 429 -1.70 -2.17 25.50
CA ASP A 429 -2.71 -1.11 25.43
C ASP A 429 -2.97 -0.58 26.84
N ARG A 430 -2.94 0.74 27.05
CA ARG A 430 -3.20 1.38 28.36
C ARG A 430 -4.65 1.33 28.82
N VAL A 431 -5.55 0.68 28.07
CA VAL A 431 -6.96 0.57 28.46
C VAL A 431 -7.23 -0.89 28.77
N PRO A 432 -7.42 -1.27 30.05
CA PRO A 432 -8.09 -2.53 30.33
C PRO A 432 -9.46 -2.43 29.65
N ALA A 433 -9.81 -3.46 28.88
CA ALA A 433 -11.16 -3.61 28.39
C ALA A 433 -12.08 -3.45 29.62
N ARG A 434 -12.93 -2.42 29.64
CA ARG A 434 -14.03 -2.36 30.60
C ARG A 434 -14.83 -3.63 30.38
N GLN A 435 -14.66 -4.60 31.25
CA GLN A 435 -15.65 -5.65 31.39
C GLN A 435 -16.98 -4.92 31.63
N PRO A 436 -18.03 -5.18 30.86
CA PRO A 436 -19.33 -4.67 31.21
C PRO A 436 -19.61 -5.14 32.63
N ALA A 437 -19.79 -4.19 33.55
CA ALA A 437 -20.24 -4.50 34.91
C ALA A 437 -21.49 -5.35 34.74
N MET A 438 -21.42 -6.60 35.17
CA MET A 438 -22.61 -7.40 35.32
C MET A 438 -23.46 -6.67 36.38
N ALA A 439 -24.48 -5.95 35.89
CA ALA A 439 -25.50 -5.39 36.75
C ALA A 439 -26.12 -6.57 37.54
N GLY A 440 -25.72 -6.69 38.77
CA GLY A 440 -26.36 -7.58 39.70
C GLY A 440 -27.83 -7.19 39.80
N ARG A 441 -28.69 -7.96 39.18
CA ARG A 441 -30.13 -7.95 39.51
C ARG A 441 -30.27 -8.62 40.88
N GLY A 442 -30.31 -7.78 41.93
CA GLY A 442 -30.81 -8.16 43.20
C GLY A 442 -32.28 -8.50 43.01
N TYR A 443 -32.66 -9.73 43.27
CA TYR A 443 -34.05 -10.09 43.52
C TYR A 443 -34.44 -9.61 44.91
N PRO A 444 -35.59 -8.95 45.08
CA PRO A 444 -36.10 -8.67 46.42
C PRO A 444 -36.62 -9.99 47.00
N VAL A 445 -36.13 -10.29 48.21
CA VAL A 445 -36.77 -11.29 49.11
C VAL A 445 -38.01 -10.60 49.66
N THR A 446 -39.17 -11.11 49.35
CA THR A 446 -40.41 -10.78 50.07
C THR A 446 -40.74 -11.93 50.99
N ASP A 447 -40.99 -11.59 52.21
CA ASP A 447 -41.50 -12.43 53.36
C ASP A 447 -42.78 -13.19 53.00
#